data_c22337c026736bcbfbc1a6f558d88df0
#
_entry.id   c22337c026736bcbfbc1a6f558d88df0
#
_cell.length_a   1.000
_cell.length_b   1.000
_cell.length_c   1.000
_cell.angle_alpha   90.00
_cell.angle_beta   90.00
_cell.angle_gamma   90.00
#
_symmetry.space_group_name_H-M   'P 1'
#
loop_
_entity.id
_entity.type
_entity.pdbx_description
1 polymer ?
#
loop_
_entity_poly.entity_id
_entity_poly.type
_entity_poly.pdbx_seq_one_letter_code
_entity_poly.pdbx_strand_id
1 'polypeptide(L)'
;VGSKKHGFKIVLKEGYAATSPDLSSLVTKLKRKRPDVIFHTGYNPDITLFLRQSRELGLKWKALIGHGAGYGVPDKLYEAFGNDANYIFNVDPVSIWLIDPKTLAPGLGKITEMVGREYKKAKPEVKTFSAHVGMAASNTYTFFDEVLPRAIKKYGGISSDALRKASAETDLPVGSTLMGYGVKFQPKGADMSGQNERAFPVVVQYIDGAAKIAWPKPLQTVNPVLPLPKGSPYAK
;
A
#
# COMPACT_ATOMS: atom_id res chain seq x y z
N VAL A 1 -8.67 18.46 -4.27
CA VAL A 1 -9.82 18.16 -5.15
C VAL A 1 -10.74 17.13 -4.46
N GLY A 2 -10.24 15.99 -3.98
CA GLY A 2 -11.06 14.92 -3.37
C GLY A 2 -11.80 15.34 -2.08
N SER A 3 -11.18 16.16 -1.22
CA SER A 3 -11.80 16.60 0.04
C SER A 3 -13.11 17.35 -0.19
N LYS A 4 -13.15 18.28 -1.13
CA LYS A 4 -14.37 19.03 -1.47
C LYS A 4 -15.46 18.12 -2.05
N LYS A 5 -15.09 17.17 -2.93
CA LYS A 5 -16.03 16.22 -3.54
C LYS A 5 -16.74 15.34 -2.48
N HIS A 6 -16.07 15.02 -1.40
CA HIS A 6 -16.59 14.12 -0.36
C HIS A 6 -16.94 14.84 0.96
N GLY A 7 -17.02 16.18 0.95
CA GLY A 7 -17.46 16.96 2.11
C GLY A 7 -16.44 17.03 3.26
N PHE A 8 -15.16 16.69 3.03
CA PHE A 8 -14.13 16.83 4.05
C PHE A 8 -13.64 18.26 4.17
N LYS A 9 -13.57 18.78 5.41
CA LYS A 9 -12.92 20.04 5.73
C LYS A 9 -11.47 19.77 6.11
N ILE A 10 -10.52 20.29 5.33
CA ILE A 10 -9.10 20.25 5.68
C ILE A 10 -8.84 21.29 6.76
N VAL A 11 -8.49 20.83 7.96
CA VAL A 11 -8.18 21.69 9.12
C VAL A 11 -6.71 22.00 9.27
N LEU A 12 -5.84 21.17 8.71
CA LEU A 12 -4.39 21.36 8.61
C LEU A 12 -3.86 20.57 7.42
N LYS A 13 -2.92 21.15 6.69
CA LYS A 13 -2.07 20.50 5.70
C LYS A 13 -0.66 21.00 5.89
N GLU A 14 0.24 20.11 6.30
CA GLU A 14 1.62 20.48 6.61
C GLU A 14 2.55 19.32 6.22
N GLY A 15 3.73 19.66 5.71
CA GLY A 15 4.80 18.73 5.46
C GLY A 15 5.87 18.81 6.54
N TYR A 16 6.66 17.77 6.68
CA TYR A 16 7.82 17.73 7.56
C TYR A 16 8.96 16.95 6.89
N ALA A 17 10.19 17.12 7.37
CA ALA A 17 11.32 16.34 6.89
C ALA A 17 11.28 14.92 7.53
N ALA A 18 11.37 13.87 6.72
CA ALA A 18 11.37 12.47 7.20
C ALA A 18 12.55 12.16 8.15
N THR A 19 13.60 12.97 8.09
CA THR A 19 14.76 12.91 8.97
C THR A 19 14.63 13.77 10.23
N SER A 20 13.48 14.41 10.45
CA SER A 20 13.26 15.25 11.64
C SER A 20 13.37 14.40 12.90
N PRO A 21 14.21 14.79 13.87
CA PRO A 21 14.36 14.05 15.12
C PRO A 21 13.20 14.30 16.11
N ASP A 22 12.36 15.30 15.83
CA ASP A 22 11.24 15.70 16.68
C ASP A 22 10.06 16.22 15.85
N LEU A 23 8.87 15.70 16.12
CA LEU A 23 7.61 16.09 15.51
C LEU A 23 6.62 16.69 16.53
N SER A 24 7.05 16.98 17.76
CA SER A 24 6.19 17.46 18.86
C SER A 24 5.46 18.75 18.49
N SER A 25 6.12 19.66 17.78
CA SER A 25 5.50 20.90 17.26
C SER A 25 4.36 20.61 16.30
N LEU A 26 4.56 19.69 15.34
CA LEU A 26 3.54 19.27 14.39
C LEU A 26 2.35 18.58 15.09
N VAL A 27 2.65 17.65 16.00
CA VAL A 27 1.63 16.94 16.81
C VAL A 27 0.81 17.93 17.65
N THR A 28 1.46 18.93 18.26
CA THR A 28 0.78 19.98 19.02
C THR A 28 -0.14 20.84 18.15
N LYS A 29 0.29 21.20 16.94
CA LYS A 29 -0.56 21.90 15.96
C LYS A 29 -1.78 21.05 15.59
N LEU A 30 -1.59 19.75 15.28
CA LEU A 30 -2.69 18.82 14.99
C LEU A 30 -3.66 18.73 16.15
N LYS A 31 -3.16 18.58 17.39
CA LYS A 31 -3.99 18.50 18.60
C LYS A 31 -4.89 19.73 18.78
N ARG A 32 -4.35 20.95 18.53
CA ARG A 32 -5.13 22.21 18.58
C ARG A 32 -6.24 22.26 17.51
N LYS A 33 -6.00 21.62 16.33
CA LYS A 33 -6.97 21.59 15.23
C LYS A 33 -8.05 20.52 15.41
N ARG A 34 -7.87 19.56 16.34
CA ARG A 34 -8.81 18.49 16.66
C ARG A 34 -9.33 17.73 15.44
N PRO A 35 -8.46 17.19 14.57
CA PRO A 35 -8.89 16.46 13.38
C PRO A 35 -9.74 15.26 13.78
N ASP A 36 -10.74 14.92 12.97
CA ASP A 36 -11.44 13.64 13.10
C ASP A 36 -10.68 12.53 12.38
N VAL A 37 -10.07 12.85 11.24
CA VAL A 37 -9.31 11.92 10.42
C VAL A 37 -7.94 12.54 10.13
N ILE A 38 -6.90 11.72 10.23
CA ILE A 38 -5.53 12.08 9.86
C ILE A 38 -5.14 11.24 8.64
N PHE A 39 -4.72 11.91 7.57
CA PHE A 39 -4.00 11.29 6.46
C PHE A 39 -2.51 11.56 6.68
N HIS A 40 -1.73 10.50 6.78
CA HIS A 40 -0.31 10.61 7.07
C HIS A 40 0.52 9.76 6.10
N THR A 41 1.57 10.35 5.55
CA THR A 41 2.53 9.66 4.67
C THR A 41 3.91 9.76 5.29
N GLY A 42 4.65 8.64 5.31
CA GLY A 42 6.01 8.62 5.85
C GLY A 42 6.68 7.26 5.66
N TYR A 43 7.87 7.16 6.22
CA TYR A 43 8.67 5.94 6.31
C TYR A 43 8.69 5.40 7.75
N ASN A 44 9.23 4.21 7.97
CA ASN A 44 9.21 3.58 9.30
C ASN A 44 9.75 4.47 10.43
N PRO A 45 10.90 5.17 10.31
CA PRO A 45 11.41 5.98 11.40
C PRO A 45 10.50 7.13 11.81
N ASP A 46 10.04 7.92 10.84
CA ASP A 46 9.22 9.11 11.11
C ASP A 46 7.77 8.77 11.47
N ILE A 47 7.20 7.69 10.91
CA ILE A 47 5.89 7.16 11.34
C ILE A 47 5.95 6.70 12.80
N THR A 48 7.01 5.97 13.18
CA THR A 48 7.20 5.52 14.55
C THR A 48 7.31 6.72 15.49
N LEU A 49 8.07 7.73 15.11
CA LEU A 49 8.21 8.97 15.87
C LEU A 49 6.86 9.70 16.01
N PHE A 50 6.13 9.86 14.89
CA PHE A 50 4.82 10.50 14.87
C PHE A 50 3.81 9.81 15.80
N LEU A 51 3.68 8.51 15.72
CA LEU A 51 2.75 7.73 16.55
C LEU A 51 3.13 7.79 18.02
N ARG A 52 4.42 7.66 18.36
CA ARG A 52 4.92 7.77 19.73
C ARG A 52 4.60 9.14 20.32
N GLN A 53 5.01 10.21 19.65
CA GLN A 53 4.76 11.57 20.12
C GLN A 53 3.27 11.94 20.12
N SER A 54 2.47 11.37 19.21
CA SER A 54 1.01 11.51 19.24
C SER A 54 0.42 10.94 20.52
N ARG A 55 0.90 9.77 20.97
CA ARG A 55 0.47 9.16 22.22
C ARG A 55 0.90 9.98 23.43
N GLU A 56 2.17 10.35 23.48
CA GLU A 56 2.75 11.14 24.57
C GLU A 56 2.06 12.49 24.76
N LEU A 57 1.78 13.18 23.66
CA LEU A 57 1.14 14.50 23.67
C LEU A 57 -0.38 14.43 23.68
N GLY A 58 -0.96 13.24 23.66
CA GLY A 58 -2.41 13.03 23.73
C GLY A 58 -3.17 13.55 22.50
N LEU A 59 -2.59 13.40 21.29
CA LEU A 59 -3.31 13.64 20.05
C LEU A 59 -4.30 12.50 19.82
N LYS A 60 -5.54 12.84 19.49
CA LYS A 60 -6.65 11.90 19.32
C LYS A 60 -7.30 12.06 17.94
N TRP A 61 -7.83 10.95 17.41
CA TRP A 61 -8.56 10.90 16.15
C TRP A 61 -9.62 9.80 16.13
N LYS A 62 -10.51 9.84 15.15
CA LYS A 62 -11.48 8.77 14.86
C LYS A 62 -10.89 7.74 13.89
N ALA A 63 -9.98 8.18 12.98
CA ALA A 63 -9.24 7.31 12.08
C ALA A 63 -7.88 7.90 11.73
N LEU A 64 -6.89 7.04 11.59
CA LEU A 64 -5.61 7.33 10.94
C LEU A 64 -5.52 6.52 9.65
N ILE A 65 -5.33 7.21 8.54
CA ILE A 65 -5.18 6.62 7.22
C ILE A 65 -3.74 6.86 6.76
N GLY A 66 -2.95 5.82 6.83
CA GLY A 66 -1.58 5.80 6.36
C GLY A 66 -1.48 5.67 4.84
N HIS A 67 -0.40 6.15 4.29
CA HIS A 67 -0.03 5.93 2.90
C HIS A 67 1.50 5.84 2.80
N GLY A 68 1.97 4.91 1.97
CA GLY A 68 3.38 4.76 1.69
C GLY A 68 4.05 3.61 2.45
N ALA A 69 5.34 3.46 2.18
CA ALA A 69 6.12 2.29 2.52
C ALA A 69 6.13 1.94 4.02
N GLY A 70 6.15 2.93 4.89
CA GLY A 70 6.21 2.68 6.33
C GLY A 70 4.96 2.02 6.90
N TYR A 71 3.79 2.46 6.47
CA TYR A 71 2.52 1.84 6.86
C TYR A 71 2.28 0.49 6.18
N GLY A 72 2.94 0.20 5.07
CA GLY A 72 2.86 -1.08 4.36
C GLY A 72 3.73 -2.20 4.97
N VAL A 73 4.38 -1.96 6.13
CA VAL A 73 5.21 -2.93 6.84
C VAL A 73 4.63 -3.19 8.24
N PRO A 74 3.54 -3.97 8.36
CA PRO A 74 2.84 -4.17 9.63
C PRO A 74 3.72 -4.72 10.75
N ASP A 75 4.68 -5.61 10.45
CA ASP A 75 5.59 -6.16 11.44
C ASP A 75 6.30 -5.07 12.24
N LYS A 76 6.74 -3.99 11.57
CA LYS A 76 7.42 -2.87 12.23
C LYS A 76 6.47 -2.03 13.09
N LEU A 77 5.23 -1.88 12.68
CA LEU A 77 4.22 -1.19 13.50
C LEU A 77 3.86 -1.99 14.74
N TYR A 78 3.65 -3.30 14.60
CA TYR A 78 3.34 -4.17 15.74
C TYR A 78 4.55 -4.39 16.67
N GLU A 79 5.77 -4.41 16.13
CA GLU A 79 7.00 -4.44 16.94
C GLU A 79 7.11 -3.19 17.84
N ALA A 80 6.75 -2.01 17.28
CA ALA A 80 6.89 -0.75 17.99
C ALA A 80 5.72 -0.42 18.94
N PHE A 81 4.49 -0.85 18.60
CA PHE A 81 3.26 -0.40 19.25
C PHE A 81 2.36 -1.53 19.75
N GLY A 82 2.67 -2.78 19.44
CA GLY A 82 1.80 -3.91 19.80
C GLY A 82 0.36 -3.69 19.32
N ASN A 83 -0.61 -3.94 20.17
CA ASN A 83 -2.04 -3.78 19.87
C ASN A 83 -2.47 -2.32 19.62
N ASP A 84 -1.67 -1.33 19.99
CA ASP A 84 -1.95 0.08 19.67
C ASP A 84 -1.87 0.37 18.18
N ALA A 85 -1.23 -0.52 17.38
CA ALA A 85 -1.23 -0.46 15.92
C ALA A 85 -2.55 -0.95 15.29
N ASN A 86 -3.43 -1.60 16.06
CA ASN A 86 -4.73 -2.05 15.55
C ASN A 86 -5.57 -0.87 15.07
N TYR A 87 -6.37 -1.14 14.05
CA TYR A 87 -7.32 -0.22 13.42
C TYR A 87 -6.71 0.94 12.63
N ILE A 88 -5.39 0.99 12.48
CA ILE A 88 -4.75 1.88 11.50
C ILE A 88 -5.14 1.40 10.10
N PHE A 89 -5.57 2.34 9.27
CA PHE A 89 -5.78 2.09 7.85
C PHE A 89 -4.49 2.37 7.06
N ASN A 90 -4.30 1.63 5.96
CA ASN A 90 -3.24 1.93 5.00
C ASN A 90 -3.78 1.85 3.58
N VAL A 91 -3.44 2.86 2.77
CA VAL A 91 -3.68 2.86 1.32
C VAL A 91 -2.41 2.39 0.64
N ASP A 92 -2.49 1.23 -0.01
CA ASP A 92 -1.31 0.58 -0.60
C ASP A 92 -1.70 -0.29 -1.81
N PRO A 93 -0.76 -0.77 -2.62
CA PRO A 93 -1.01 -1.88 -3.53
C PRO A 93 -1.58 -3.09 -2.78
N VAL A 94 -2.41 -3.86 -3.45
CA VAL A 94 -2.91 -5.09 -2.85
C VAL A 94 -1.77 -6.08 -2.63
N SER A 95 -1.73 -6.72 -1.48
CA SER A 95 -0.77 -7.81 -1.25
C SER A 95 -1.21 -9.05 -2.04
N ILE A 96 -0.27 -9.67 -2.79
CA ILE A 96 -0.54 -10.89 -3.56
C ILE A 96 -1.07 -12.04 -2.70
N TRP A 97 -0.75 -12.05 -1.40
CA TRP A 97 -1.22 -13.07 -0.44
C TRP A 97 -2.62 -12.78 0.12
N LEU A 98 -3.23 -11.64 -0.21
CA LEU A 98 -4.61 -11.31 0.12
C LEU A 98 -5.57 -11.52 -1.07
N ILE A 99 -5.06 -11.90 -2.24
CA ILE A 99 -5.86 -12.20 -3.42
C ILE A 99 -6.30 -13.66 -3.38
N ASP A 100 -7.58 -13.92 -3.68
CA ASP A 100 -8.06 -15.28 -3.88
C ASP A 100 -7.41 -15.87 -5.15
N PRO A 101 -6.59 -16.94 -5.04
CA PRO A 101 -5.93 -17.55 -6.20
C PRO A 101 -6.89 -18.02 -7.30
N LYS A 102 -8.15 -18.26 -6.97
CA LYS A 102 -9.20 -18.68 -7.93
C LYS A 102 -9.60 -17.54 -8.89
N THR A 103 -9.30 -16.29 -8.54
CA THR A 103 -9.58 -15.12 -9.39
C THR A 103 -8.44 -14.80 -10.35
N LEU A 104 -7.33 -15.52 -10.24
CA LEU A 104 -6.14 -15.34 -11.07
C LEU A 104 -6.16 -16.28 -12.28
N ALA A 105 -5.44 -15.90 -13.33
CA ALA A 105 -5.19 -16.76 -14.47
C ALA A 105 -4.52 -18.08 -14.02
N PRO A 106 -4.73 -19.21 -14.74
CA PRO A 106 -4.19 -20.51 -14.36
C PRO A 106 -2.68 -20.48 -14.12
N GLY A 107 -2.25 -21.06 -13.01
CA GLY A 107 -0.83 -21.15 -12.62
C GLY A 107 -0.32 -19.99 -11.75
N LEU A 108 -0.92 -18.79 -11.78
CA LEU A 108 -0.43 -17.63 -11.02
C LEU A 108 -0.51 -17.86 -9.50
N GLY A 109 -1.53 -18.56 -9.02
CA GLY A 109 -1.62 -18.92 -7.60
C GLY A 109 -0.43 -19.76 -7.12
N LYS A 110 0.04 -20.72 -7.92
CA LYS A 110 1.25 -21.51 -7.60
C LYS A 110 2.51 -20.66 -7.57
N ILE A 111 2.59 -19.65 -8.43
CA ILE A 111 3.72 -18.69 -8.42
C ILE A 111 3.68 -17.85 -7.15
N THR A 112 2.51 -17.37 -6.72
CA THR A 112 2.35 -16.65 -5.44
C THR A 112 2.82 -17.50 -4.25
N GLU A 113 2.44 -18.78 -4.20
CA GLU A 113 2.88 -19.72 -3.16
C GLU A 113 4.40 -19.92 -3.19
N MET A 114 4.98 -20.09 -4.39
CA MET A 114 6.43 -20.22 -4.57
C MET A 114 7.16 -18.98 -4.06
N VAL A 115 6.72 -17.79 -4.45
CA VAL A 115 7.31 -16.50 -4.00
C VAL A 115 7.28 -16.41 -2.47
N GLY A 116 6.14 -16.73 -1.85
CA GLY A 116 6.01 -16.73 -0.38
C GLY A 116 6.98 -17.70 0.29
N ARG A 117 7.07 -18.92 -0.21
CA ARG A 117 7.97 -19.94 0.31
C ARG A 117 9.45 -19.52 0.21
N GLU A 118 9.88 -19.06 -0.97
CA GLU A 118 11.28 -18.69 -1.18
C GLU A 118 11.63 -17.40 -0.42
N TYR A 119 10.72 -16.43 -0.35
CA TYR A 119 10.92 -15.24 0.46
C TYR A 119 11.05 -15.59 1.96
N LYS A 120 10.22 -16.49 2.47
CA LYS A 120 10.28 -16.94 3.87
C LYS A 120 11.57 -17.70 4.20
N LYS A 121 12.12 -18.48 3.24
CA LYS A 121 13.45 -19.10 3.40
C LYS A 121 14.55 -18.05 3.50
N ALA A 122 14.51 -17.01 2.66
CA ALA A 122 15.50 -15.93 2.63
C ALA A 122 15.38 -14.97 3.83
N LYS A 123 14.17 -14.85 4.40
CA LYS A 123 13.81 -13.92 5.48
C LYS A 123 12.95 -14.63 6.52
N PRO A 124 13.50 -15.58 7.30
CA PRO A 124 12.74 -16.37 8.26
C PRO A 124 12.12 -15.54 9.40
N GLU A 125 12.69 -14.38 9.71
CA GLU A 125 12.22 -13.45 10.74
C GLU A 125 10.92 -12.72 10.37
N VAL A 126 10.58 -12.61 9.09
CA VAL A 126 9.38 -11.90 8.62
C VAL A 126 8.13 -12.69 9.00
N LYS A 127 7.22 -12.05 9.74
CA LYS A 127 5.93 -12.62 10.16
C LYS A 127 4.84 -12.38 9.12
N THR A 128 4.80 -11.16 8.57
CA THR A 128 3.78 -10.71 7.62
C THR A 128 4.43 -10.22 6.34
N PHE A 129 3.97 -10.72 5.20
CA PHE A 129 4.48 -10.29 3.91
C PHE A 129 3.98 -8.88 3.55
N SER A 130 4.91 -7.98 3.27
CA SER A 130 4.59 -6.64 2.78
C SER A 130 3.98 -6.70 1.37
N ALA A 131 2.99 -5.85 1.12
CA ALA A 131 2.41 -5.66 -0.22
C ALA A 131 3.47 -5.31 -1.27
N HIS A 132 4.51 -4.56 -0.88
CA HIS A 132 5.61 -4.16 -1.78
C HIS A 132 6.46 -5.34 -2.26
N VAL A 133 6.66 -6.35 -1.42
CA VAL A 133 7.35 -7.60 -1.85
C VAL A 133 6.53 -8.31 -2.92
N GLY A 134 5.22 -8.42 -2.71
CA GLY A 134 4.30 -8.99 -3.70
C GLY A 134 4.26 -8.20 -5.00
N MET A 135 4.23 -6.87 -4.91
CA MET A 135 4.27 -5.98 -6.07
C MET A 135 5.56 -6.16 -6.86
N ALA A 136 6.72 -6.21 -6.19
CA ALA A 136 8.00 -6.45 -6.84
C ALA A 136 8.02 -7.79 -7.56
N ALA A 137 7.55 -8.87 -6.92
CA ALA A 137 7.45 -10.19 -7.52
C ALA A 137 6.52 -10.19 -8.75
N SER A 138 5.35 -9.57 -8.64
CA SER A 138 4.38 -9.45 -9.75
C SER A 138 4.97 -8.69 -10.95
N ASN A 139 5.60 -7.55 -10.69
CA ASN A 139 6.19 -6.75 -11.76
C ASN A 139 7.36 -7.48 -12.44
N THR A 140 8.20 -8.16 -11.65
CA THR A 140 9.30 -8.97 -12.17
C THR A 140 8.77 -10.12 -13.02
N TYR A 141 7.78 -10.85 -12.54
CA TYR A 141 7.15 -11.93 -13.29
C TYR A 141 6.58 -11.43 -14.62
N THR A 142 5.77 -10.37 -14.58
CA THR A 142 5.16 -9.78 -15.78
C THR A 142 6.23 -9.29 -16.78
N PHE A 143 7.32 -8.71 -16.27
CA PHE A 143 8.42 -8.28 -17.12
C PHE A 143 9.07 -9.45 -17.86
N PHE A 144 9.39 -10.53 -17.16
CA PHE A 144 10.06 -11.69 -17.76
C PHE A 144 9.15 -12.54 -18.63
N ASP A 145 7.86 -12.63 -18.28
CA ASP A 145 6.89 -13.45 -19.00
C ASP A 145 6.33 -12.75 -20.25
N GLU A 146 6.15 -11.45 -20.21
CA GLU A 146 5.47 -10.69 -21.26
C GLU A 146 6.38 -9.69 -22.00
N VAL A 147 7.01 -8.79 -21.22
CA VAL A 147 7.69 -7.63 -21.81
C VAL A 147 9.01 -8.05 -22.50
N LEU A 148 9.83 -8.82 -21.80
CA LEU A 148 11.14 -9.23 -22.29
C LEU A 148 11.06 -10.11 -23.54
N PRO A 149 10.22 -11.15 -23.61
CA PRO A 149 10.07 -11.95 -24.82
C PRO A 149 9.59 -11.13 -26.01
N ARG A 150 8.64 -10.19 -25.79
CA ARG A 150 8.15 -9.29 -26.85
C ARG A 150 9.27 -8.36 -27.33
N ALA A 151 10.06 -7.79 -26.42
CA ALA A 151 11.18 -6.92 -26.77
C ALA A 151 12.19 -7.63 -27.67
N ILE A 152 12.57 -8.85 -27.33
CA ILE A 152 13.52 -9.66 -28.09
C ILE A 152 12.94 -10.04 -29.46
N LYS A 153 11.72 -10.60 -29.48
CA LYS A 153 11.12 -11.14 -30.71
C LYS A 153 10.69 -10.05 -31.70
N LYS A 154 10.13 -8.94 -31.21
CA LYS A 154 9.52 -7.91 -32.08
C LYS A 154 10.45 -6.73 -32.30
N TYR A 155 11.28 -6.38 -31.33
CA TYR A 155 12.13 -5.18 -31.36
C TYR A 155 13.63 -5.48 -31.40
N GLY A 156 14.01 -6.76 -31.56
CA GLY A 156 15.39 -7.19 -31.85
C GLY A 156 16.33 -7.11 -30.65
N GLY A 157 15.85 -7.00 -29.40
CA GLY A 157 16.73 -7.02 -28.24
C GLY A 157 16.19 -6.36 -26.98
N ILE A 158 17.11 -6.01 -26.09
CA ILE A 158 16.83 -5.49 -24.73
C ILE A 158 17.28 -4.03 -24.55
N SER A 159 17.38 -3.27 -25.63
CA SER A 159 17.64 -1.83 -25.51
C SER A 159 16.50 -1.13 -24.77
N SER A 160 16.78 0.01 -24.14
CA SER A 160 15.75 0.79 -23.45
C SER A 160 14.57 1.15 -24.35
N ASP A 161 14.83 1.41 -25.64
CA ASP A 161 13.75 1.69 -26.61
C ASP A 161 12.93 0.44 -26.93
N ALA A 162 13.55 -0.71 -27.12
CA ALA A 162 12.86 -1.98 -27.35
C ALA A 162 11.99 -2.37 -26.15
N LEU A 163 12.52 -2.27 -24.94
CA LEU A 163 11.78 -2.54 -23.70
C LEU A 163 10.62 -1.56 -23.52
N ARG A 164 10.84 -0.28 -23.77
CA ARG A 164 9.78 0.75 -23.67
C ARG A 164 8.64 0.48 -24.66
N LYS A 165 8.95 0.14 -25.91
CA LYS A 165 7.95 -0.22 -26.92
C LYS A 165 7.19 -1.47 -26.53
N ALA A 166 7.89 -2.51 -26.11
CA ALA A 166 7.30 -3.76 -25.65
C ALA A 166 6.37 -3.56 -24.44
N SER A 167 6.79 -2.72 -23.47
CA SER A 167 5.95 -2.37 -22.33
C SER A 167 4.69 -1.62 -22.75
N ALA A 168 4.80 -0.64 -23.65
CA ALA A 168 3.67 0.16 -24.11
C ALA A 168 2.58 -0.67 -24.83
N GLU A 169 2.96 -1.81 -25.39
CA GLU A 169 2.02 -2.75 -26.05
C GLU A 169 1.43 -3.79 -25.11
N THR A 170 1.82 -3.78 -23.82
CA THR A 170 1.28 -4.74 -22.86
C THR A 170 -0.19 -4.45 -22.59
N ASP A 171 -1.04 -5.43 -22.89
CA ASP A 171 -2.49 -5.38 -22.68
C ASP A 171 -2.96 -6.70 -22.05
N LEU A 172 -2.83 -6.80 -20.73
CA LEU A 172 -3.19 -7.96 -19.93
C LEU A 172 -4.52 -7.70 -19.21
N PRO A 173 -5.53 -8.58 -19.32
CA PRO A 173 -6.82 -8.41 -18.64
C PRO A 173 -6.68 -8.52 -17.10
N VAL A 174 -7.72 -8.13 -16.38
CA VAL A 174 -7.85 -8.35 -14.94
C VAL A 174 -7.71 -9.85 -14.64
N GLY A 175 -6.99 -10.17 -13.57
CA GLY A 175 -6.64 -11.55 -13.18
C GLY A 175 -5.34 -12.07 -13.78
N SER A 176 -4.70 -11.37 -14.72
CA SER A 176 -3.49 -11.84 -15.42
C SER A 176 -2.17 -11.47 -14.75
N THR A 177 -2.20 -10.87 -13.57
CA THR A 177 -1.00 -10.62 -12.75
C THR A 177 -1.17 -11.19 -11.36
N LEU A 178 -0.05 -11.37 -10.64
CA LEU A 178 -0.11 -11.84 -9.24
C LEU A 178 -0.86 -10.86 -8.33
N MET A 179 -0.97 -9.59 -8.73
CA MET A 179 -1.72 -8.55 -8.01
C MET A 179 -3.24 -8.62 -8.26
N GLY A 180 -3.71 -9.50 -9.14
CA GLY A 180 -5.12 -9.63 -9.48
C GLY A 180 -5.68 -8.54 -10.41
N TYR A 181 -4.92 -7.50 -10.73
CA TYR A 181 -5.28 -6.54 -11.77
C TYR A 181 -4.57 -6.85 -13.09
N GLY A 182 -5.00 -6.21 -14.16
CA GLY A 182 -4.36 -6.31 -15.47
C GLY A 182 -3.24 -5.29 -15.67
N VAL A 183 -2.65 -5.28 -16.85
CA VAL A 183 -1.66 -4.27 -17.25
C VAL A 183 -2.05 -3.66 -18.57
N LYS A 184 -2.21 -2.34 -18.57
CA LYS A 184 -2.32 -1.54 -19.79
C LYS A 184 -1.85 -0.13 -19.49
N PHE A 185 -0.81 0.28 -20.16
CA PHE A 185 -0.21 1.59 -19.91
C PHE A 185 -0.90 2.69 -20.70
N GLN A 186 -1.13 3.81 -20.07
CA GLN A 186 -1.63 5.03 -20.71
C GLN A 186 -0.65 5.51 -21.77
N PRO A 187 -1.15 5.87 -22.97
CA PRO A 187 -0.29 6.27 -24.08
C PRO A 187 0.46 7.58 -23.78
N LYS A 188 1.55 7.79 -24.51
CA LYS A 188 2.29 9.07 -24.44
C LYS A 188 1.35 10.24 -24.78
N GLY A 189 1.34 11.27 -23.94
CA GLY A 189 0.50 12.45 -24.09
C GLY A 189 -0.83 12.42 -23.33
N ALA A 190 -1.22 11.29 -22.75
CA ALA A 190 -2.34 11.25 -21.81
C ALA A 190 -1.97 11.88 -20.45
N ASP A 191 -2.96 12.35 -19.69
CA ASP A 191 -2.75 12.96 -18.36
C ASP A 191 -1.95 12.06 -17.40
N MET A 192 -2.17 10.74 -17.49
CA MET A 192 -1.49 9.73 -16.70
C MET A 192 -0.53 8.89 -17.55
N SER A 193 0.16 9.54 -18.48
CA SER A 193 1.08 8.90 -19.44
C SER A 193 2.04 7.93 -18.74
N GLY A 194 2.09 6.69 -19.21
CA GLY A 194 2.94 5.62 -18.68
C GLY A 194 2.43 4.97 -17.39
N GLN A 195 1.29 5.40 -16.84
CA GLN A 195 0.67 4.72 -15.70
C GLN A 195 -0.15 3.52 -16.18
N ASN A 196 -0.19 2.46 -15.34
CA ASN A 196 -1.06 1.32 -15.59
C ASN A 196 -2.52 1.70 -15.26
N GLU A 197 -3.37 1.84 -16.26
CA GLU A 197 -4.80 2.21 -16.09
C GLU A 197 -5.64 1.13 -15.41
N ARG A 198 -5.13 -0.11 -15.35
CA ARG A 198 -5.80 -1.25 -14.69
C ARG A 198 -5.34 -1.47 -13.25
N ALA A 199 -4.33 -0.76 -12.79
CA ALA A 199 -3.89 -0.83 -11.42
C ALA A 199 -4.82 -0.04 -10.50
N PHE A 200 -5.08 -0.58 -9.31
CA PHE A 200 -5.84 0.11 -8.28
C PHE A 200 -5.24 -0.16 -6.89
N PRO A 201 -5.24 0.82 -6.00
CA PRO A 201 -4.88 0.61 -4.61
C PRO A 201 -6.01 -0.06 -3.85
N VAL A 202 -5.67 -0.67 -2.73
CA VAL A 202 -6.64 -1.11 -1.72
C VAL A 202 -6.49 -0.26 -0.46
N VAL A 203 -7.54 -0.23 0.35
CA VAL A 203 -7.44 0.24 1.74
C VAL A 203 -7.48 -1.00 2.61
N VAL A 204 -6.40 -1.27 3.32
CA VAL A 204 -6.36 -2.28 4.36
C VAL A 204 -6.57 -1.65 5.73
N GLN A 205 -7.07 -2.42 6.68
CA GLN A 205 -7.04 -2.08 8.09
C GLN A 205 -6.29 -3.18 8.84
N TYR A 206 -5.42 -2.80 9.74
CA TYR A 206 -4.69 -3.74 10.58
C TYR A 206 -5.57 -4.17 11.75
N ILE A 207 -5.79 -5.46 11.88
CA ILE A 207 -6.62 -6.06 12.95
C ILE A 207 -5.90 -7.32 13.44
N ASP A 208 -5.59 -7.35 14.72
CA ASP A 208 -4.98 -8.48 15.41
C ASP A 208 -3.70 -8.99 14.71
N GLY A 209 -2.82 -8.08 14.33
CA GLY A 209 -1.55 -8.39 13.67
C GLY A 209 -1.65 -8.67 12.18
N ALA A 210 -2.85 -8.63 11.58
CA ALA A 210 -3.07 -8.96 10.19
C ALA A 210 -3.62 -7.78 9.38
N ALA A 211 -3.19 -7.65 8.13
CA ALA A 211 -3.81 -6.77 7.16
C ALA A 211 -5.12 -7.38 6.64
N LYS A 212 -6.21 -6.65 6.71
CA LYS A 212 -7.52 -7.02 6.18
C LYS A 212 -7.97 -5.98 5.16
N ILE A 213 -8.50 -6.40 4.02
CA ILE A 213 -8.98 -5.47 3.00
C ILE A 213 -10.31 -4.87 3.46
N ALA A 214 -10.32 -3.55 3.66
CA ALA A 214 -11.50 -2.77 4.02
C ALA A 214 -12.20 -2.16 2.78
N TRP A 215 -11.45 -1.94 1.69
CA TRP A 215 -11.95 -1.41 0.41
C TRP A 215 -10.97 -1.79 -0.74
N PRO A 216 -11.43 -2.02 -1.96
CA PRO A 216 -12.80 -1.87 -2.48
C PRO A 216 -13.72 -3.04 -2.11
N LYS A 217 -15.03 -2.81 -2.22
CA LYS A 217 -16.06 -3.77 -1.82
C LYS A 217 -15.91 -5.17 -2.44
N PRO A 218 -15.58 -5.33 -3.73
CA PRO A 218 -15.40 -6.66 -4.32
C PRO A 218 -14.26 -7.49 -3.73
N LEU A 219 -13.26 -6.85 -3.12
CA LEU A 219 -12.12 -7.49 -2.48
C LEU A 219 -12.19 -7.46 -0.95
N GLN A 220 -13.24 -6.86 -0.39
CA GLN A 220 -13.37 -6.62 1.04
C GLN A 220 -13.38 -7.94 1.83
N THR A 221 -12.49 -8.02 2.83
CA THR A 221 -12.40 -9.18 3.75
C THR A 221 -12.82 -8.83 5.17
N VAL A 222 -13.04 -7.54 5.46
CA VAL A 222 -13.48 -7.06 6.77
C VAL A 222 -14.36 -5.82 6.64
N ASN A 223 -15.38 -5.69 7.49
CA ASN A 223 -16.04 -4.41 7.68
C ASN A 223 -15.11 -3.48 8.49
N PRO A 224 -14.82 -2.27 7.97
CA PRO A 224 -13.92 -1.36 8.67
C PRO A 224 -14.43 -1.00 10.06
N VAL A 225 -13.56 -1.04 11.04
CA VAL A 225 -13.84 -0.58 12.40
C VAL A 225 -13.60 0.93 12.45
N LEU A 226 -14.68 1.70 12.54
CA LEU A 226 -14.68 3.16 12.54
C LEU A 226 -15.88 3.67 13.34
N PRO A 227 -15.74 4.63 14.26
CA PRO A 227 -14.48 5.24 14.72
C PRO A 227 -13.56 4.27 15.46
N LEU A 228 -12.31 4.73 15.69
CA LEU A 228 -11.33 4.00 16.49
C LEU A 228 -11.91 3.60 17.84
N PRO A 229 -11.81 2.32 18.29
CA PRO A 229 -12.37 1.87 19.55
C PRO A 229 -11.82 2.63 20.76
N LYS A 230 -12.67 2.88 21.76
CA LYS A 230 -12.33 3.65 22.98
C LYS A 230 -11.15 3.11 23.77
N GLY A 231 -10.82 1.82 23.64
CA GLY A 231 -9.64 1.21 24.28
C GLY A 231 -8.30 1.59 23.63
N SER A 232 -8.29 2.19 22.45
CA SER A 232 -7.06 2.66 21.82
C SER A 232 -6.54 3.93 22.49
N PRO A 233 -5.20 4.06 22.68
CA PRO A 233 -4.61 5.28 23.24
C PRO A 233 -4.80 6.52 22.36
N TYR A 234 -5.20 6.34 21.11
CA TYR A 234 -5.45 7.41 20.15
C TYR A 234 -6.94 7.74 19.97
N ALA A 235 -7.85 7.01 20.61
CA ALA A 235 -9.30 7.21 20.44
C ALA A 235 -9.75 8.60 20.90
N LYS A 236 -10.63 9.20 20.05
CA LYS A 236 -11.27 10.50 20.30
C LYS A 236 -12.58 10.34 21.03
#